data_d3c13a3c562af281037936e30d8e78af
#
_entry.id   d3c13a3c562af281037936e30d8e78af
#
_cell.length_a   1.000
_cell.length_b   1.000
_cell.length_c   1.000
_cell.angle_alpha   90.00
_cell.angle_beta   90.00
_cell.angle_gamma   90.00
#
_symmetry.space_group_name_H-M   'P 1'
#
loop_
_entity.id
_entity.type
_entity.pdbx_description
1 polymer ?
#
loop_
_entity_poly.entity_id
_entity_poly.type
_entity_poly.pdbx_seq_one_letter_code
_entity_poly.pdbx_strand_id
1 'polypeptide(L)'
;QTQQDPALEHARTGSLDEPMPVGPNVTVGQLENGLRYFIRENSEPANRAEFNLVVKAGSVLEDEDQLGLAHFLEHMAFNGTENFEEQQLVQFMESIGMRFGAGVNASTGFDETTYRLTVPTDDPRYMATAFQILEDWAHLVSFEPDEIDKERGVVIEEWRLGRGAGARIQDQQFPIMF
;
A
#
# COMPACT_ATOMS: atom_id res chain seq x y z
N GLN A 1 1.78 -14.77 35.97
CA GLN A 1 2.85 -15.29 35.10
C GLN A 1 2.77 -14.50 33.81
N THR A 2 3.68 -13.56 33.62
CA THR A 2 3.88 -12.88 32.35
C THR A 2 4.39 -13.90 31.35
N GLN A 3 3.54 -14.27 30.40
CA GLN A 3 3.94 -15.10 29.25
C GLN A 3 4.99 -14.29 28.47
N GLN A 4 6.23 -14.74 28.49
CA GLN A 4 7.30 -14.12 27.70
C GLN A 4 6.99 -14.35 26.21
N ASP A 5 7.03 -13.27 25.44
CA ASP A 5 6.84 -13.32 24.00
C ASP A 5 8.01 -14.11 23.38
N PRO A 6 7.74 -15.25 22.69
CA PRO A 6 8.79 -16.06 22.06
C PRO A 6 9.68 -15.28 21.07
N ALA A 7 9.13 -14.25 20.41
CA ALA A 7 9.88 -13.39 19.49
C ALA A 7 10.93 -12.55 20.24
N LEU A 8 10.60 -12.05 21.46
CA LEU A 8 11.54 -11.31 22.29
C LEU A 8 12.65 -12.23 22.86
N GLU A 9 12.33 -13.47 23.17
CA GLU A 9 13.32 -14.44 23.63
C GLU A 9 14.28 -14.82 22.51
N HIS A 10 13.77 -15.06 21.30
CA HIS A 10 14.60 -15.33 20.12
C HIS A 10 15.50 -14.13 19.78
N ALA A 11 15.01 -12.90 19.83
CA ALA A 11 15.82 -11.70 19.61
C ALA A 11 16.97 -11.53 20.62
N ARG A 12 16.86 -12.16 21.80
CA ARG A 12 17.90 -12.13 22.84
C ARG A 12 18.92 -13.25 22.74
N THR A 13 18.54 -14.40 22.18
CA THR A 13 19.32 -15.65 22.20
C THR A 13 19.60 -16.23 20.83
N GLY A 14 18.89 -15.80 19.78
CA GLY A 14 19.07 -16.27 18.41
C GLY A 14 20.36 -15.78 17.77
N SER A 15 20.81 -16.47 16.74
CA SER A 15 21.89 -16.01 15.86
C SER A 15 21.40 -14.82 15.00
N LEU A 16 22.28 -13.86 14.71
CA LEU A 16 21.99 -12.76 13.80
C LEU A 16 21.74 -13.22 12.34
N ASP A 17 22.15 -14.43 12.02
CA ASP A 17 21.95 -15.04 10.69
C ASP A 17 20.63 -15.81 10.57
N GLU A 18 19.88 -15.98 11.65
CA GLU A 18 18.57 -16.62 11.65
C GLU A 18 17.45 -15.62 11.39
N PRO A 19 16.47 -15.95 10.52
CA PRO A 19 15.30 -15.12 10.34
C PRO A 19 14.56 -14.91 11.66
N MET A 20 14.11 -13.70 11.91
CA MET A 20 13.25 -13.39 13.07
C MET A 20 11.98 -14.25 13.03
N PRO A 21 11.57 -14.86 14.14
CA PRO A 21 10.35 -15.66 14.18
C PRO A 21 9.13 -14.78 13.94
N VAL A 22 8.19 -15.32 13.17
CA VAL A 22 6.89 -14.68 12.99
C VAL A 22 6.09 -14.81 14.30
N GLY A 23 5.38 -13.74 14.67
CA GLY A 23 4.55 -13.75 15.86
C GLY A 23 3.52 -14.90 15.86
N PRO A 24 3.22 -15.50 17.02
CA PRO A 24 2.40 -16.73 17.11
C PRO A 24 0.97 -16.58 16.61
N ASN A 25 0.48 -15.34 16.50
CA ASN A 25 -0.88 -15.02 16.05
C ASN A 25 -0.92 -14.58 14.56
N VAL A 26 0.16 -14.78 13.81
CA VAL A 26 0.24 -14.44 12.39
C VAL A 26 0.28 -15.71 11.56
N THR A 27 -0.72 -15.88 10.70
CA THR A 27 -0.72 -16.92 9.66
C THR A 27 0.07 -16.41 8.45
N VAL A 28 1.06 -17.15 8.02
CA VAL A 28 1.86 -16.83 6.83
C VAL A 28 1.63 -17.90 5.78
N GLY A 29 1.44 -17.48 4.54
CA GLY A 29 1.33 -18.40 3.42
C GLY A 29 1.81 -17.78 2.11
N GLN A 30 1.74 -18.58 1.06
CA GLN A 30 2.10 -18.17 -0.29
C GLN A 30 1.14 -18.79 -1.28
N LEU A 31 0.68 -18.00 -2.24
CA LEU A 31 -0.13 -18.47 -3.35
C LEU A 31 0.73 -19.12 -4.43
N GLU A 32 0.12 -19.86 -5.36
CA GLU A 32 0.84 -20.55 -6.46
C GLU A 32 1.63 -19.59 -7.35
N ASN A 33 1.14 -18.34 -7.50
CA ASN A 33 1.81 -17.28 -8.26
C ASN A 33 3.00 -16.64 -7.53
N GLY A 34 3.30 -17.08 -6.29
CA GLY A 34 4.40 -16.57 -5.49
C GLY A 34 4.03 -15.42 -4.55
N LEU A 35 2.81 -14.88 -4.61
CA LEU A 35 2.36 -13.83 -3.70
C LEU A 35 2.32 -14.37 -2.27
N ARG A 36 3.04 -13.70 -1.37
CA ARG A 36 3.05 -14.02 0.07
C ARG A 36 1.97 -13.24 0.79
N TYR A 37 1.29 -13.89 1.74
CA TYR A 37 0.30 -13.24 2.57
C TYR A 37 0.57 -13.46 4.06
N PHE A 38 0.13 -12.51 4.85
CA PHE A 38 0.21 -12.50 6.31
C PHE A 38 -1.18 -12.15 6.83
N ILE A 39 -1.75 -13.03 7.67
CA ILE A 39 -3.07 -12.81 8.25
C ILE A 39 -2.93 -12.78 9.77
N ARG A 40 -3.40 -11.73 10.38
CA ARG A 40 -3.47 -11.59 11.83
C ARG A 40 -4.90 -11.31 12.26
N GLU A 41 -5.41 -12.16 13.14
CA GLU A 41 -6.66 -11.88 13.83
C GLU A 41 -6.45 -10.76 14.85
N ASN A 42 -7.36 -9.78 14.84
CA ASN A 42 -7.30 -8.62 15.71
C ASN A 42 -8.72 -8.23 16.16
N SER A 43 -8.87 -7.82 17.41
CA SER A 43 -10.15 -7.40 17.99
C SER A 43 -10.31 -5.88 18.09
N GLU A 44 -9.25 -5.13 17.83
CA GLU A 44 -9.23 -3.67 17.91
C GLU A 44 -8.61 -3.03 16.67
N PRO A 45 -9.35 -2.17 15.97
CA PRO A 45 -10.76 -1.81 16.19
C PRO A 45 -11.72 -2.94 15.79
N ALA A 46 -12.81 -3.10 16.57
CA ALA A 46 -13.80 -4.14 16.30
C ALA A 46 -14.52 -3.92 14.95
N ASN A 47 -14.95 -5.03 14.33
CA ASN A 47 -15.75 -5.04 13.09
C ASN A 47 -15.05 -4.32 11.92
N ARG A 48 -13.75 -4.44 11.83
CA ARG A 48 -12.95 -3.89 10.72
C ARG A 48 -11.97 -4.95 10.21
N ALA A 49 -11.78 -4.97 8.91
CA ALA A 49 -10.68 -5.65 8.25
C ALA A 49 -9.78 -4.59 7.59
N GLU A 50 -8.50 -4.67 7.88
CA GLU A 50 -7.47 -3.83 7.27
C GLU A 50 -6.64 -4.66 6.30
N PHE A 51 -6.53 -4.19 5.09
CA PHE A 51 -5.76 -4.80 4.02
C PHE A 51 -4.58 -3.92 3.65
N ASN A 52 -3.44 -4.54 3.42
CA ASN A 52 -2.25 -3.88 2.91
C ASN A 52 -1.71 -4.71 1.75
N LEU A 53 -1.69 -4.15 0.55
CA LEU A 53 -0.96 -4.68 -0.59
C LEU A 53 0.39 -3.96 -0.68
N VAL A 54 1.47 -4.70 -0.56
CA VAL A 54 2.83 -4.17 -0.66
C VAL A 54 3.46 -4.67 -1.96
N VAL A 55 3.71 -3.75 -2.86
CA VAL A 55 4.42 -3.99 -4.11
C VAL A 55 5.88 -3.58 -3.92
N LYS A 56 6.81 -4.50 -4.10
CA LYS A 56 8.26 -4.25 -3.96
C LYS A 56 8.81 -3.53 -5.19
N ALA A 57 8.22 -2.40 -5.48
CA ALA A 57 8.63 -1.48 -6.53
C ALA A 57 8.40 -0.05 -6.04
N GLY A 58 9.42 0.77 -6.12
CA GLY A 58 9.42 2.16 -5.75
C GLY A 58 10.44 2.93 -6.59
N SER A 59 10.73 4.16 -6.24
CA SER A 59 11.53 5.06 -7.07
C SER A 59 12.98 4.60 -7.31
N VAL A 60 13.52 3.70 -6.50
CA VAL A 60 14.87 3.15 -6.69
C VAL A 60 14.99 2.27 -7.95
N LEU A 61 13.88 1.76 -8.46
CA LEU A 61 13.83 0.93 -9.66
C LEU A 61 13.65 1.74 -10.96
N GLU A 62 13.48 3.05 -10.85
CA GLU A 62 13.25 3.94 -11.98
C GLU A 62 14.58 4.30 -12.65
N ASP A 63 14.63 4.19 -13.97
CA ASP A 63 15.70 4.75 -14.79
C ASP A 63 15.54 6.28 -14.91
N GLU A 64 16.59 6.99 -15.42
CA GLU A 64 16.58 8.47 -15.49
C GLU A 64 15.40 9.04 -16.30
N ASP A 65 14.89 8.30 -17.29
CA ASP A 65 13.74 8.69 -18.12
C ASP A 65 12.39 8.21 -17.56
N GLN A 66 12.40 7.54 -16.40
CA GLN A 66 11.24 6.96 -15.73
C GLN A 66 10.91 7.62 -14.38
N LEU A 67 11.63 8.68 -14.03
CA LEU A 67 11.50 9.33 -12.71
C LEU A 67 10.07 9.76 -12.42
N GLY A 68 9.51 9.22 -11.33
CA GLY A 68 8.15 9.48 -10.85
C GLY A 68 7.10 8.50 -11.36
N LEU A 69 7.44 7.49 -12.18
CA LEU A 69 6.48 6.52 -12.69
C LEU A 69 5.87 5.64 -11.59
N ALA A 70 6.63 5.27 -10.56
CA ALA A 70 6.10 4.48 -9.45
C ALA A 70 5.00 5.25 -8.71
N HIS A 71 5.23 6.53 -8.42
CA HIS A 71 4.24 7.42 -7.80
C HIS A 71 3.05 7.69 -8.74
N PHE A 72 3.32 7.89 -10.02
CA PHE A 72 2.26 8.07 -11.01
C PHE A 72 1.35 6.83 -11.13
N LEU A 73 1.93 5.63 -11.11
CA LEU A 73 1.18 4.38 -11.11
C LEU A 73 0.31 4.25 -9.85
N GLU A 74 0.82 4.70 -8.69
CA GLU A 74 0.04 4.76 -7.46
C GLU A 74 -1.25 5.57 -7.65
N HIS A 75 -1.16 6.76 -8.22
CA HIS A 75 -2.33 7.59 -8.53
C HIS A 75 -3.28 6.91 -9.52
N MET A 76 -2.74 6.33 -10.59
CA MET A 76 -3.57 5.65 -11.60
C MET A 76 -4.37 4.48 -11.03
N ALA A 77 -3.92 3.84 -9.96
CA ALA A 77 -4.66 2.78 -9.28
C ALA A 77 -6.00 3.23 -8.69
N PHE A 78 -6.21 4.54 -8.51
CA PHE A 78 -7.48 5.12 -8.06
C PHE A 78 -8.31 5.72 -9.20
N ASN A 79 -7.74 5.87 -10.38
CA ASN A 79 -8.39 6.50 -11.53
C ASN A 79 -9.12 5.52 -12.46
N GLY A 80 -8.99 4.22 -12.19
CA GLY A 80 -9.73 3.18 -12.88
C GLY A 80 -8.98 1.86 -12.93
N THR A 81 -9.75 0.79 -12.89
CA THR A 81 -9.27 -0.58 -13.00
C THR A 81 -10.23 -1.36 -13.90
N GLU A 82 -9.91 -2.63 -14.21
CA GLU A 82 -10.79 -3.48 -15.04
C GLU A 82 -12.19 -3.62 -14.45
N ASN A 83 -12.31 -3.72 -13.11
CA ASN A 83 -13.60 -3.96 -12.43
C ASN A 83 -14.22 -2.71 -11.80
N PHE A 84 -13.48 -1.60 -11.70
CA PHE A 84 -13.95 -0.33 -11.16
C PHE A 84 -13.58 0.79 -12.13
N GLU A 85 -14.57 1.32 -12.85
CA GLU A 85 -14.40 2.50 -13.69
C GLU A 85 -14.03 3.73 -12.84
N GLU A 86 -13.64 4.80 -13.51
CA GLU A 86 -13.25 6.08 -12.90
C GLU A 86 -14.14 6.43 -11.68
N GLN A 87 -13.51 6.66 -10.53
CA GLN A 87 -14.14 7.03 -9.26
C GLN A 87 -15.08 5.99 -8.61
N GLN A 88 -15.43 4.89 -9.24
CA GLN A 88 -16.32 3.88 -8.65
C GLN A 88 -15.74 3.27 -7.37
N LEU A 89 -14.42 3.07 -7.33
CA LEU A 89 -13.72 2.59 -6.14
C LEU A 89 -13.91 3.59 -4.97
N VAL A 90 -13.68 4.86 -5.22
CA VAL A 90 -13.84 5.93 -4.22
C VAL A 90 -15.29 6.02 -3.75
N GLN A 91 -16.25 6.01 -4.69
CA GLN A 91 -17.69 6.01 -4.38
C GLN A 91 -18.10 4.79 -3.55
N PHE A 92 -17.58 3.60 -3.87
CA PHE A 92 -17.82 2.42 -3.05
C PHE A 92 -17.32 2.63 -1.62
N MET A 93 -16.09 3.09 -1.44
CA MET A 93 -15.52 3.35 -0.12
C MET A 93 -16.33 4.37 0.67
N GLU A 94 -16.75 5.46 0.04
CA GLU A 94 -17.61 6.46 0.68
C GLU A 94 -18.98 5.89 1.07
N SER A 95 -19.57 5.03 0.22
CA SER A 95 -20.86 4.39 0.47
C SER A 95 -20.88 3.50 1.73
N ILE A 96 -19.73 2.92 2.08
CA ILE A 96 -19.55 2.10 3.29
C ILE A 96 -18.97 2.89 4.48
N GLY A 97 -18.94 4.23 4.36
CA GLY A 97 -18.50 5.15 5.41
C GLY A 97 -16.99 5.30 5.55
N MET A 98 -16.22 4.82 4.57
CA MET A 98 -14.77 5.03 4.51
C MET A 98 -14.44 6.30 3.72
N ARG A 99 -13.44 7.04 4.20
CA ARG A 99 -13.00 8.27 3.54
C ARG A 99 -11.61 8.06 2.94
N PHE A 100 -11.39 8.67 1.79
CA PHE A 100 -10.06 8.75 1.20
C PHE A 100 -9.08 9.39 2.19
N GLY A 101 -7.87 8.87 2.28
CA GLY A 101 -6.86 9.27 3.26
C GLY A 101 -6.95 8.56 4.61
N ALA A 102 -8.16 8.26 5.11
CA ALA A 102 -8.37 7.60 6.41
C ALA A 102 -8.71 6.11 6.28
N GLY A 103 -9.58 5.74 5.34
CA GLY A 103 -10.03 4.35 5.13
C GLY A 103 -9.49 3.69 3.88
N VAL A 104 -9.03 4.48 2.91
CA VAL A 104 -8.29 4.05 1.72
C VAL A 104 -7.17 5.03 1.47
N ASN A 105 -5.97 4.52 1.22
CA ASN A 105 -4.79 5.33 0.97
C ASN A 105 -3.72 4.50 0.26
N ALA A 106 -2.73 5.19 -0.31
CA ALA A 106 -1.51 4.57 -0.81
C ALA A 106 -0.30 5.46 -0.51
N SER A 107 0.87 4.92 -0.71
CA SER A 107 2.12 5.66 -0.59
C SER A 107 3.23 4.97 -1.36
N THR A 108 4.01 5.75 -2.10
CA THR A 108 5.20 5.29 -2.82
C THR A 108 6.45 5.74 -2.09
N GLY A 109 7.32 4.79 -1.79
CA GLY A 109 8.64 5.01 -1.20
C GLY A 109 9.77 4.72 -2.19
N PHE A 110 10.99 4.59 -1.66
CA PHE A 110 12.15 4.20 -2.48
C PHE A 110 12.06 2.72 -2.92
N ASP A 111 11.72 1.82 -2.01
CA ASP A 111 11.79 0.37 -2.22
C ASP A 111 10.43 -0.28 -2.52
N GLU A 112 9.34 0.39 -2.14
CA GLU A 112 8.01 -0.21 -2.20
C GLU A 112 6.90 0.83 -2.42
N THR A 113 5.80 0.36 -2.99
CA THR A 113 4.51 1.06 -3.02
C THR A 113 3.51 0.26 -2.20
N THR A 114 2.85 0.90 -1.25
CA THR A 114 1.86 0.28 -0.37
C THR A 114 0.48 0.86 -0.60
N TYR A 115 -0.50 -0.01 -0.83
CA TYR A 115 -1.92 0.33 -0.91
C TYR A 115 -2.63 -0.18 0.33
N ARG A 116 -3.45 0.66 0.96
CA ARG A 116 -4.18 0.35 2.18
C ARG A 116 -5.67 0.51 2.00
N LEU A 117 -6.41 -0.43 2.53
CA LEU A 117 -7.87 -0.48 2.44
C LEU A 117 -8.43 -1.00 3.75
N THR A 118 -9.37 -0.26 4.35
CA THR A 118 -10.09 -0.69 5.54
C THR A 118 -11.57 -0.81 5.22
N VAL A 119 -12.19 -1.94 5.55
CA VAL A 119 -13.62 -2.15 5.32
C VAL A 119 -14.32 -2.66 6.60
N PRO A 120 -15.63 -2.35 6.79
CA PRO A 120 -16.43 -3.00 7.81
C PRO A 120 -16.57 -4.50 7.53
N THR A 121 -16.75 -5.30 8.60
CA THR A 121 -16.92 -6.77 8.49
C THR A 121 -18.34 -7.23 8.77
N ASP A 122 -19.28 -6.33 8.91
CA ASP A 122 -20.70 -6.60 9.17
C ASP A 122 -21.46 -7.09 7.93
N ASP A 123 -20.95 -6.82 6.72
CA ASP A 123 -21.47 -7.36 5.47
C ASP A 123 -20.36 -8.12 4.72
N PRO A 124 -20.54 -9.43 4.44
CA PRO A 124 -19.55 -10.23 3.73
C PRO A 124 -19.25 -9.74 2.32
N ARG A 125 -20.15 -8.96 1.71
CA ARG A 125 -19.92 -8.34 0.39
C ARG A 125 -18.78 -7.34 0.41
N TYR A 126 -18.58 -6.62 1.52
CA TYR A 126 -17.48 -5.66 1.66
C TYR A 126 -16.13 -6.35 1.63
N MET A 127 -16.02 -7.53 2.26
CA MET A 127 -14.80 -8.35 2.20
C MET A 127 -14.52 -8.83 0.77
N ALA A 128 -15.54 -9.32 0.06
CA ALA A 128 -15.38 -9.79 -1.33
C ALA A 128 -14.93 -8.63 -2.24
N THR A 129 -15.56 -7.46 -2.12
CA THR A 129 -15.19 -6.26 -2.88
C THR A 129 -13.77 -5.78 -2.53
N ALA A 130 -13.38 -5.85 -1.25
CA ALA A 130 -12.02 -5.48 -0.83
C ALA A 130 -10.95 -6.37 -1.48
N PHE A 131 -11.18 -7.67 -1.56
CA PHE A 131 -10.27 -8.59 -2.28
C PHE A 131 -10.23 -8.29 -3.78
N GLN A 132 -11.37 -7.96 -4.40
CA GLN A 132 -11.39 -7.55 -5.80
C GLN A 132 -10.56 -6.28 -6.03
N ILE A 133 -10.69 -5.28 -5.15
CA ILE A 133 -9.88 -4.05 -5.21
C ILE A 133 -8.38 -4.36 -5.09
N LEU A 134 -7.98 -5.25 -4.17
CA LEU A 134 -6.58 -5.65 -4.04
C LEU A 134 -6.06 -6.37 -5.29
N GLU A 135 -6.87 -7.22 -5.89
CA GLU A 135 -6.54 -7.91 -7.14
C GLU A 135 -6.35 -6.89 -8.27
N ASP A 136 -7.28 -5.95 -8.40
CA ASP A 136 -7.23 -4.90 -9.40
C ASP A 136 -5.97 -4.03 -9.25
N TRP A 137 -5.66 -3.60 -8.03
CA TRP A 137 -4.44 -2.86 -7.75
C TRP A 137 -3.16 -3.65 -8.03
N ALA A 138 -3.20 -4.97 -7.89
CA ALA A 138 -2.04 -5.82 -8.12
C ALA A 138 -1.69 -5.95 -9.62
N HIS A 139 -2.69 -5.95 -10.53
CA HIS A 139 -2.39 -6.22 -11.95
C HIS A 139 -3.47 -5.79 -12.97
N LEU A 140 -4.53 -5.09 -12.56
CA LEU A 140 -5.66 -4.72 -13.43
C LEU A 140 -5.91 -3.21 -13.49
N VAL A 141 -4.91 -2.40 -13.20
CA VAL A 141 -5.00 -0.93 -13.31
C VAL A 141 -5.20 -0.56 -14.79
N SER A 142 -6.18 0.30 -15.05
CA SER A 142 -6.43 0.86 -16.38
C SER A 142 -5.54 2.07 -16.64
N PHE A 143 -5.14 2.23 -17.90
CA PHE A 143 -4.30 3.35 -18.34
C PHE A 143 -5.00 4.10 -19.47
N GLU A 144 -6.20 4.60 -19.18
CA GLU A 144 -6.94 5.40 -20.16
C GLU A 144 -6.19 6.70 -20.48
N PRO A 145 -5.97 7.03 -21.77
CA PRO A 145 -5.15 8.18 -22.15
C PRO A 145 -5.62 9.50 -21.54
N ASP A 146 -6.94 9.71 -21.47
CA ASP A 146 -7.53 10.94 -20.92
C ASP A 146 -7.28 11.06 -19.41
N GLU A 147 -7.30 9.92 -18.67
CA GLU A 147 -6.99 9.89 -17.24
C GLU A 147 -5.49 10.10 -16.97
N ILE A 148 -4.63 9.51 -17.81
CA ILE A 148 -3.18 9.77 -17.76
C ILE A 148 -2.89 11.26 -17.92
N ASP A 149 -3.52 11.92 -18.89
CA ASP A 149 -3.28 13.35 -19.14
C ASP A 149 -3.81 14.24 -18.01
N LYS A 150 -4.96 13.92 -17.41
CA LYS A 150 -5.48 14.60 -16.22
C LYS A 150 -4.55 14.44 -15.02
N GLU A 151 -4.18 13.19 -14.71
CA GLU A 151 -3.42 12.85 -13.51
C GLU A 151 -1.99 13.40 -13.53
N ARG A 152 -1.41 13.53 -14.73
CA ARG A 152 -0.10 14.18 -14.90
C ARG A 152 -0.06 15.59 -14.31
N GLY A 153 -1.16 16.33 -14.47
CA GLY A 153 -1.31 17.66 -13.87
C GLY A 153 -1.35 17.63 -12.35
N VAL A 154 -2.03 16.64 -11.77
CA VAL A 154 -2.16 16.45 -10.31
C VAL A 154 -0.80 16.15 -9.68
N VAL A 155 -0.08 15.16 -10.22
CA VAL A 155 1.26 14.77 -9.71
C VAL A 155 2.27 15.92 -9.81
N ILE A 156 2.24 16.70 -10.90
CA ILE A 156 3.09 17.89 -11.03
C ILE A 156 2.74 18.95 -9.98
N GLU A 157 1.48 19.17 -9.67
CA GLU A 157 1.07 20.13 -8.63
C GLU A 157 1.46 19.64 -7.23
N GLU A 158 1.31 18.35 -6.94
CA GLU A 158 1.81 17.77 -5.68
C GLU A 158 3.31 18.00 -5.51
N TRP A 159 4.08 17.71 -6.54
CA TRP A 159 5.52 17.97 -6.53
C TRP A 159 5.84 19.44 -6.27
N ARG A 160 5.11 20.38 -6.90
CA ARG A 160 5.29 21.82 -6.68
C ARG A 160 4.97 22.22 -5.25
N LEU A 161 3.85 21.75 -4.71
CA LEU A 161 3.42 22.02 -3.33
C LEU A 161 4.41 21.43 -2.31
N GLY A 162 4.99 20.27 -2.61
CA GLY A 162 5.99 19.60 -1.79
C GLY A 162 7.34 20.36 -1.67
N ARG A 163 7.64 21.34 -2.55
CA ARG A 163 8.94 22.04 -2.60
C ARG A 163 9.16 23.10 -1.51
N GLY A 164 8.75 22.80 -0.30
CA GLY A 164 9.02 23.63 0.89
C GLY A 164 10.48 23.59 1.35
N ALA A 165 10.76 24.18 2.51
CA ALA A 165 12.12 24.22 3.08
C ALA A 165 12.67 22.80 3.34
N GLY A 166 11.83 21.89 3.83
CA GLY A 166 12.20 20.48 4.06
C GLY A 166 12.66 19.77 2.79
N ALA A 167 11.91 19.88 1.70
CA ALA A 167 12.27 19.26 0.44
C ALA A 167 13.62 19.77 -0.11
N ARG A 168 13.86 21.09 -0.03
CA ARG A 168 15.16 21.65 -0.46
C ARG A 168 16.34 21.14 0.37
N ILE A 169 16.13 20.80 1.64
CA ILE A 169 17.14 20.16 2.48
C ILE A 169 17.34 18.71 2.05
N GLN A 170 16.27 17.98 1.79
CA GLN A 170 16.32 16.60 1.30
C GLN A 170 17.02 16.51 -0.04
N ASP A 171 16.72 17.40 -0.99
CA ASP A 171 17.37 17.49 -2.31
C ASP A 171 18.92 17.61 -2.20
N GLN A 172 19.42 18.20 -1.11
CA GLN A 172 20.86 18.32 -0.85
C GLN A 172 21.44 17.12 -0.09
N GLN A 173 20.63 16.49 0.77
CA GLN A 173 21.09 15.41 1.63
C GLN A 173 21.04 14.04 0.96
N PHE A 174 19.97 13.75 0.21
CA PHE A 174 19.76 12.42 -0.38
C PHE A 174 20.89 11.97 -1.30
N PRO A 175 21.42 12.80 -2.22
CA PRO A 175 22.56 12.39 -3.05
C PRO A 175 23.86 12.10 -2.28
N ILE A 176 23.91 12.46 -0.98
CA ILE A 176 25.08 12.20 -0.12
C ILE A 176 24.83 10.95 0.73
N MET A 177 23.57 10.63 1.01
CA MET A 177 23.16 9.51 1.88
C MET A 177 22.93 8.21 1.13
N PHE A 178 22.52 8.30 -0.15
CA PHE A 178 22.20 7.23 -1.06
C PHE A 178 22.99 7.35 -2.37
#